data_c5b6a9f711955eeaf5991618b08742ab
#
_entry.id   c5b6a9f711955eeaf5991618b08742ab
#
_cell.length_a   1.000
_cell.length_b   1.000
_cell.length_c   1.000
_cell.angle_alpha   90.00
_cell.angle_beta   90.00
_cell.angle_gamma   90.00
#
_symmetry.space_group_name_H-M   'P 1'
#
loop_
_entity.id
_entity.type
_entity.pdbx_description
1 polymer ?
#
loop_
_entity_poly.entity_id
_entity_poly.type
_entity_poly.pdbx_seq_one_letter_code
_entity_poly.pdbx_strand_id
1 'polypeptide(L)'
;MKNRHEIWELRQMQALPLESKITMTKHRIQTWVDEFGIDGVYVSFSGGKDSTVLLHIARQLYPAMKAMFVDVPTQYPELKEFVLTFDNVDILKPKISFAQVCEKYGFPMISKEVSNCVNGARSRRRNDK
;
A
#
# COMPACT_ATOMS: atom_id res chain seq x y z
N MET A 1 -16.21 4.98 -15.04
CA MET A 1 -15.53 6.20 -15.59
C MET A 1 -14.18 6.31 -14.91
N LYS A 2 -13.07 6.23 -15.65
CA LYS A 2 -11.73 6.44 -15.08
C LYS A 2 -11.49 7.94 -14.99
N ASN A 3 -11.64 8.54 -13.81
CA ASN A 3 -11.07 9.85 -13.52
C ASN A 3 -9.54 9.70 -13.50
N ARG A 4 -8.94 9.81 -14.65
CA ARG A 4 -7.49 9.90 -14.78
C ARG A 4 -7.15 11.37 -14.53
N HIS A 5 -6.54 11.65 -13.38
CA HIS A 5 -6.01 12.98 -13.10
C HIS A 5 -5.04 13.37 -14.20
N GLU A 6 -5.21 14.57 -14.73
CA GLU A 6 -4.28 15.17 -15.68
C GLU A 6 -2.93 15.46 -15.00
N ILE A 7 -1.83 15.44 -15.74
CA ILE A 7 -0.48 15.65 -15.19
C ILE A 7 -0.37 17.03 -14.50
N TRP A 8 -1.07 18.04 -15.01
CA TRP A 8 -1.06 19.37 -14.40
C TRP A 8 -1.78 19.41 -13.05
N GLU A 9 -2.87 18.63 -12.86
CA GLU A 9 -3.57 18.52 -11.58
C GLU A 9 -2.66 17.90 -10.53
N LEU A 10 -1.91 16.85 -10.92
CA LEU A 10 -0.92 16.23 -10.03
C LEU A 10 0.16 17.23 -9.61
N ARG A 11 0.69 18.02 -10.58
CA ARG A 11 1.69 19.05 -10.28
C ARG A 11 1.15 20.13 -9.35
N GLN A 12 -0.11 20.56 -9.53
CA GLN A 12 -0.75 21.51 -8.61
C GLN A 12 -0.85 20.94 -7.20
N MET A 13 -1.32 19.69 -7.05
CA MET A 13 -1.39 19.04 -5.73
C MET A 13 -0.01 18.90 -5.09
N GLN A 14 1.03 18.59 -5.88
CA GLN A 14 2.40 18.51 -5.39
C GLN A 14 2.98 19.86 -4.97
N ALA A 15 2.55 20.96 -5.58
CA ALA A 15 2.99 22.32 -5.25
C ALA A 15 2.30 22.92 -4.03
N LEU A 16 1.23 22.30 -3.51
CA LEU A 16 0.53 22.79 -2.33
C LEU A 16 1.46 22.84 -1.09
N PRO A 17 1.24 23.82 -0.18
CA PRO A 17 1.90 23.83 1.13
C PRO A 17 1.67 22.55 1.92
N LEU A 18 2.61 22.19 2.80
CA LEU A 18 2.54 20.96 3.59
C LEU A 18 1.26 20.88 4.43
N GLU A 19 0.87 21.97 5.06
CA GLU A 19 -0.34 22.07 5.90
C GLU A 19 -1.60 21.74 5.08
N SER A 20 -1.68 22.24 3.85
CA SER A 20 -2.80 21.94 2.94
C SER A 20 -2.85 20.45 2.59
N LYS A 21 -1.70 19.83 2.33
CA LYS A 21 -1.60 18.38 2.04
C LYS A 21 -2.04 17.56 3.26
N ILE A 22 -1.59 17.93 4.45
CA ILE A 22 -2.00 17.26 5.70
C ILE A 22 -3.51 17.39 5.90
N THR A 23 -4.07 18.59 5.72
CA THR A 23 -5.51 18.84 5.86
C THR A 23 -6.33 18.00 4.87
N MET A 24 -5.91 17.95 3.61
CA MET A 24 -6.55 17.10 2.59
C MET A 24 -6.47 15.61 2.95
N THR A 25 -5.33 15.16 3.47
CA THR A 25 -5.15 13.78 3.91
C THR A 25 -6.06 13.46 5.10
N LYS A 26 -6.11 14.33 6.09
CA LYS A 26 -7.02 14.20 7.25
C LYS A 26 -8.48 14.12 6.81
N HIS A 27 -8.91 15.00 5.92
CA HIS A 27 -10.29 14.97 5.41
C HIS A 27 -10.63 13.66 4.70
N ARG A 28 -9.72 13.13 3.88
CA ARG A 28 -9.92 11.82 3.23
C ARG A 28 -10.05 10.69 4.24
N ILE A 29 -9.19 10.67 5.27
CA ILE A 29 -9.26 9.66 6.33
C ILE A 29 -10.61 9.76 7.06
N GLN A 30 -11.06 10.97 7.41
CA GLN A 30 -12.35 11.20 8.05
C GLN A 30 -13.49 10.68 7.19
N THR A 31 -13.52 11.01 5.91
CA THR A 31 -14.55 10.51 4.97
C THR A 31 -14.64 8.99 4.98
N TRP A 32 -13.50 8.27 4.98
CA TRP A 32 -13.51 6.81 5.04
C TRP A 32 -14.01 6.27 6.38
N VAL A 33 -13.60 6.89 7.48
CA VAL A 33 -14.05 6.48 8.82
C VAL A 33 -15.54 6.78 9.02
N ASP A 34 -16.04 7.89 8.50
CA ASP A 34 -17.47 8.24 8.55
C ASP A 34 -18.32 7.25 7.74
N GLU A 35 -17.80 6.73 6.63
CA GLU A 35 -18.50 5.78 5.77
C GLU A 35 -18.48 4.35 6.33
N PHE A 36 -17.30 3.88 6.82
CA PHE A 36 -17.10 2.47 7.18
C PHE A 36 -16.96 2.21 8.69
N GLY A 37 -16.93 3.27 9.50
CA GLY A 37 -16.61 3.18 10.92
C GLY A 37 -15.13 2.94 11.20
N ILE A 38 -14.69 3.25 12.42
CA ILE A 38 -13.27 3.11 12.81
C ILE A 38 -12.78 1.65 12.75
N ASP A 39 -13.65 0.69 13.01
CA ASP A 39 -13.33 -0.74 12.94
C ASP A 39 -13.30 -1.29 11.52
N GLY A 40 -13.91 -0.58 10.57
CA GLY A 40 -13.92 -0.93 9.15
C GLY A 40 -12.75 -0.36 8.36
N VAL A 41 -11.90 0.48 8.98
CA VAL A 41 -10.79 1.16 8.31
C VAL A 41 -9.47 0.81 8.98
N TYR A 42 -8.44 0.59 8.18
CA TYR A 42 -7.08 0.37 8.65
C TYR A 42 -6.07 1.04 7.73
N VAL A 43 -4.87 1.30 8.24
CA VAL A 43 -3.74 1.77 7.44
C VAL A 43 -2.92 0.57 6.97
N SER A 44 -2.75 0.39 5.66
CA SER A 44 -1.78 -0.56 5.12
C SER A 44 -0.38 -0.04 5.39
N PHE A 45 0.29 -0.65 6.36
CA PHE A 45 1.57 -0.21 6.90
C PHE A 45 2.70 -1.09 6.39
N SER A 46 3.50 -0.58 5.47
CA SER A 46 4.65 -1.29 4.91
C SER A 46 5.96 -1.04 5.65
N GLY A 47 5.98 -0.16 6.66
CA GLY A 47 7.20 0.31 7.32
C GLY A 47 8.00 1.33 6.51
N GLY A 48 7.60 1.62 5.27
CA GLY A 48 8.22 2.65 4.44
C GLY A 48 7.78 4.06 4.85
N LYS A 49 8.55 5.07 4.44
CA LYS A 49 8.36 6.49 4.82
C LYS A 49 6.92 6.98 4.59
N ASP A 50 6.32 6.66 3.44
CA ASP A 50 5.00 7.18 3.06
C ASP A 50 3.89 6.58 3.94
N SER A 51 3.93 5.27 4.18
CA SER A 51 2.98 4.58 5.06
C SER A 51 3.16 4.98 6.53
N THR A 52 4.38 5.28 6.96
CA THR A 52 4.67 5.78 8.31
C THR A 52 4.06 7.18 8.53
N VAL A 53 4.24 8.09 7.56
CA VAL A 53 3.62 9.42 7.61
C VAL A 53 2.10 9.32 7.60
N LEU A 54 1.53 8.45 6.75
CA LEU A 54 0.10 8.24 6.70
C LEU A 54 -0.45 7.71 8.03
N LEU A 55 0.22 6.72 8.63
CA LEU A 55 -0.16 6.17 9.93
C LEU A 55 -0.09 7.23 11.03
N HIS A 56 0.97 8.06 11.03
CA HIS A 56 1.11 9.16 11.97
C HIS A 56 -0.06 10.16 11.86
N ILE A 57 -0.41 10.59 10.65
CA ILE A 57 -1.53 11.52 10.42
C ILE A 57 -2.87 10.87 10.83
N ALA A 58 -3.07 9.59 10.50
CA ALA A 58 -4.29 8.87 10.85
C ALA A 58 -4.46 8.77 12.37
N ARG A 59 -3.39 8.49 13.11
CA ARG A 59 -3.42 8.37 14.58
C ARG A 59 -3.50 9.72 15.31
N GLN A 60 -3.17 10.83 14.65
CA GLN A 60 -3.50 12.15 15.18
C GLN A 60 -5.02 12.40 15.24
N LEU A 61 -5.78 11.84 14.31
CA LEU A 61 -7.25 11.94 14.29
C LEU A 61 -7.90 10.83 15.11
N TYR A 62 -7.40 9.62 14.96
CA TYR A 62 -7.95 8.41 15.55
C TYR A 62 -6.83 7.60 16.20
N PRO A 63 -6.50 7.85 17.50
CA PRO A 63 -5.39 7.17 18.19
C PRO A 63 -5.49 5.64 18.16
N ALA A 64 -6.73 5.10 18.12
CA ALA A 64 -7.01 3.67 18.03
C ALA A 64 -6.94 3.10 16.60
N MET A 65 -6.58 3.90 15.58
CA MET A 65 -6.49 3.45 14.20
C MET A 65 -5.58 2.24 14.07
N LYS A 66 -6.14 1.14 13.56
CA LYS A 66 -5.40 -0.10 13.29
C LYS A 66 -4.47 0.07 12.09
N ALA A 67 -3.33 -0.58 12.15
CA ALA A 67 -2.44 -0.75 11.02
C ALA A 67 -2.29 -2.24 10.69
N MET A 68 -2.10 -2.58 9.42
CA MET A 68 -1.86 -3.94 8.99
C MET A 68 -0.53 -4.01 8.23
N PHE A 69 0.35 -4.90 8.68
CA PHE A 69 1.63 -5.19 8.06
C PHE A 69 1.63 -6.62 7.51
N VAL A 70 2.05 -6.78 6.27
CA VAL A 70 2.21 -8.11 5.66
C VAL A 70 3.67 -8.54 5.76
N ASP A 71 3.95 -9.53 6.61
CA ASP A 71 5.29 -10.09 6.83
C ASP A 71 5.62 -11.08 5.72
N VAL A 72 6.49 -10.67 4.81
CA VAL A 72 7.01 -11.53 3.73
C VAL A 72 8.52 -11.70 3.86
N PRO A 73 9.07 -12.90 3.53
CA PRO A 73 10.48 -13.23 3.78
C PRO A 73 11.47 -12.45 2.89
N THR A 74 10.99 -11.69 1.92
CA THR A 74 11.81 -10.88 1.01
C THR A 74 12.06 -9.46 1.51
N GLN A 75 11.54 -9.10 2.69
CA GLN A 75 11.75 -7.80 3.32
C GLN A 75 13.05 -7.80 4.14
N TYR A 76 13.63 -6.60 4.31
CA TYR A 76 14.76 -6.39 5.20
C TYR A 76 14.37 -6.63 6.66
N PRO A 77 15.19 -7.33 7.47
CA PRO A 77 14.92 -7.59 8.88
C PRO A 77 14.67 -6.31 9.68
N GLU A 78 15.43 -5.25 9.42
CA GLU A 78 15.35 -3.95 10.10
C GLU A 78 13.98 -3.29 9.88
N LEU A 79 13.35 -3.53 8.73
CA LEU A 79 12.02 -3.01 8.47
C LEU A 79 10.99 -3.66 9.39
N LYS A 80 11.11 -4.95 9.63
CA LYS A 80 10.25 -5.68 10.55
C LYS A 80 10.47 -5.23 11.99
N GLU A 81 11.71 -5.06 12.40
CA GLU A 81 12.06 -4.52 13.72
C GLU A 81 11.44 -3.13 13.90
N PHE A 82 11.55 -2.27 12.89
CA PHE A 82 10.92 -0.94 12.90
C PHE A 82 9.39 -1.02 13.04
N VAL A 83 8.73 -1.90 12.29
CA VAL A 83 7.28 -2.09 12.39
C VAL A 83 6.85 -2.54 13.78
N LEU A 84 7.63 -3.41 14.43
CA LEU A 84 7.36 -3.89 15.79
C LEU A 84 7.50 -2.81 16.87
N THR A 85 8.08 -1.65 16.56
CA THR A 85 8.11 -0.51 17.50
C THR A 85 6.78 0.24 17.58
N PHE A 86 5.83 -0.07 16.69
CA PHE A 86 4.51 0.58 16.66
C PHE A 86 3.47 -0.29 17.37
N ASP A 87 2.68 0.33 18.22
CA ASP A 87 1.52 -0.32 18.84
C ASP A 87 0.37 -0.51 17.84
N ASN A 88 -0.56 -1.41 18.15
CA ASN A 88 -1.78 -1.63 17.38
C ASN A 88 -1.53 -1.89 15.87
N VAL A 89 -0.56 -2.78 15.60
CA VAL A 89 -0.23 -3.25 14.25
C VAL A 89 -0.51 -4.75 14.16
N ASP A 90 -1.45 -5.14 13.32
CA ASP A 90 -1.74 -6.54 13.02
C ASP A 90 -0.74 -7.08 12.00
N ILE A 91 -0.02 -8.13 12.34
CA ILE A 91 0.97 -8.76 11.46
C ILE A 91 0.33 -9.93 10.74
N LEU A 92 0.17 -9.79 9.44
CA LEU A 92 -0.38 -10.81 8.57
C LEU A 92 0.75 -11.60 7.90
N LYS A 93 0.61 -12.93 7.88
CA LYS A 93 1.51 -13.80 7.14
C LYS A 93 0.81 -14.41 5.93
N PRO A 94 1.49 -14.54 4.78
CA PRO A 94 0.94 -15.25 3.62
C PRO A 94 0.54 -16.68 4.00
N LYS A 95 -0.57 -17.16 3.46
CA LYS A 95 -1.04 -18.55 3.69
C LYS A 95 -0.07 -19.61 3.14
N ILE A 96 0.66 -19.28 2.07
CA ILE A 96 1.69 -20.11 1.45
C ILE A 96 3.01 -19.35 1.48
N SER A 97 4.10 -20.07 1.76
CA SER A 97 5.43 -19.46 1.82
C SER A 97 5.94 -19.10 0.41
N PHE A 98 6.89 -18.16 0.34
CA PHE A 98 7.55 -17.82 -0.93
C PHE A 98 8.20 -19.03 -1.61
N ALA A 99 8.82 -19.93 -0.84
CA ALA A 99 9.39 -21.16 -1.36
C ALA A 99 8.32 -22.06 -2.03
N GLN A 100 7.16 -22.24 -1.38
CA GLN A 100 6.04 -22.99 -1.97
C GLN A 100 5.46 -22.31 -3.22
N VAL A 101 5.46 -20.98 -3.28
CA VAL A 101 5.07 -20.25 -4.49
C VAL A 101 6.04 -20.52 -5.62
N CYS A 102 7.36 -20.45 -5.35
CA CYS A 102 8.39 -20.74 -6.35
C CYS A 102 8.33 -22.20 -6.84
N GLU A 103 8.11 -23.14 -5.95
CA GLU A 103 7.95 -24.57 -6.29
C GLU A 103 6.75 -24.79 -7.21
N LYS A 104 5.62 -24.18 -6.91
CA LYS A 104 4.37 -24.38 -7.64
C LYS A 104 4.30 -23.60 -8.95
N TYR A 105 4.82 -22.40 -9.00
CA TYR A 105 4.64 -21.45 -10.12
C TYR A 105 5.94 -21.04 -10.82
N GLY A 106 7.09 -21.52 -10.33
CA GLY A 106 8.41 -21.10 -10.78
C GLY A 106 8.89 -19.81 -10.12
N PHE A 107 10.16 -19.50 -10.34
CA PHE A 107 10.77 -18.28 -9.81
C PHE A 107 10.19 -17.03 -10.47
N PRO A 108 10.12 -15.89 -9.72
CA PRO A 108 9.66 -14.63 -10.28
C PRO A 108 10.57 -14.15 -11.41
N MET A 109 10.01 -13.37 -12.32
CA MET A 109 10.73 -12.79 -13.44
C MET A 109 11.91 -11.93 -12.98
N ILE A 110 13.02 -11.99 -13.74
CA ILE A 110 14.29 -11.34 -13.41
C ILE A 110 14.17 -9.81 -13.39
N SER A 111 13.27 -9.22 -14.22
CA SER A 111 13.04 -7.79 -14.25
C SER A 111 11.58 -7.43 -14.49
N LYS A 112 11.24 -6.17 -14.16
CA LYS A 112 9.92 -5.60 -14.42
C LYS A 112 9.60 -5.54 -15.91
N GLU A 113 10.59 -5.29 -16.75
CA GLU A 113 10.42 -5.22 -18.20
C GLU A 113 10.03 -6.59 -18.75
N VAL A 114 10.74 -7.65 -18.36
CA VAL A 114 10.41 -9.03 -18.77
C VAL A 114 9.01 -9.40 -18.29
N SER A 115 8.65 -9.08 -17.04
CA SER A 115 7.30 -9.32 -16.50
C SER A 115 6.22 -8.60 -17.31
N ASN A 116 6.45 -7.35 -17.68
CA ASN A 116 5.53 -6.55 -18.49
C ASN A 116 5.38 -7.12 -19.91
N CYS A 117 6.47 -7.55 -20.55
CA CYS A 117 6.44 -8.20 -21.88
C CYS A 117 5.60 -9.49 -21.86
N VAL A 118 5.80 -10.35 -20.86
CA VAL A 118 5.04 -11.59 -20.70
C VAL A 118 3.56 -11.30 -20.44
N ASN A 119 3.25 -10.34 -19.57
CA ASN A 119 1.88 -9.95 -19.29
C ASN A 119 1.18 -9.35 -20.51
N GLY A 120 1.88 -8.52 -21.29
CA GLY A 120 1.38 -7.95 -22.55
C GLY A 120 1.08 -9.03 -23.60
N ALA A 121 1.93 -10.04 -23.72
CA ALA A 121 1.72 -11.16 -24.63
C ALA A 121 0.51 -12.03 -24.21
N ARG A 122 0.33 -12.28 -22.91
CA ARG A 122 -0.83 -13.01 -22.37
C ARG A 122 -2.14 -12.25 -22.57
N SER A 123 -2.13 -10.93 -22.44
CA SER A 123 -3.32 -10.09 -22.62
C SER A 123 -3.77 -10.05 -24.08
N ARG A 124 -2.84 -10.02 -25.05
CA ARG A 124 -3.15 -10.10 -26.48
C ARG A 124 -3.80 -11.44 -26.83
N ARG A 125 -3.26 -12.56 -26.37
CA ARG A 125 -3.86 -13.89 -26.60
C ARG A 125 -5.28 -14.06 -26.03
N ARG A 126 -5.68 -13.27 -25.03
CA ARG A 126 -7.04 -13.30 -24.48
C ARG A 126 -8.03 -12.50 -25.30
N ASN A 127 -7.58 -11.44 -25.97
CA ASN A 127 -8.45 -10.59 -26.81
C ASN A 127 -8.65 -11.18 -28.22
N ASP A 128 -7.83 -12.16 -28.64
CA ASP A 128 -7.92 -12.83 -29.94
C ASP A 128 -8.78 -14.13 -29.90
N LYS A 129 -9.49 -14.37 -28.79
CA LYS A 129 -10.48 -15.46 -28.62
C LYS A 129 -11.86 -14.90 -28.34
#